data_f10fc540c0be913b8f1dc8898ef81776
#
_entry.id   f10fc540c0be913b8f1dc8898ef81776
#
_cell.length_a   1.000
_cell.length_b   1.000
_cell.length_c   1.000
_cell.angle_alpha   90.00
_cell.angle_beta   90.00
_cell.angle_gamma   90.00
#
_symmetry.space_group_name_H-M   'P 1'
#
loop_
_entity.id
_entity.type
_entity.pdbx_description
1 polymer ?
#
loop_
_entity_poly.entity_id
_entity_poly.type
_entity_poly.pdbx_seq_one_letter_code
_entity_poly.pdbx_strand_id
1 'polypeptide(L)'
;VETSDIKNIEISKEIFKEKVLNTPGALKNWIFLTDKIEIDGKKWKSEKAIFTNDLIELKQVKIEINSLEVISRKDQLRFKSSLNYLILDDKISVPFWFGERTLTKSGESFSFENRWNMGYDNVDKDGYFIGRKLNSINLFDDFVLDLEPQFLIQRSLQGHTKSFVSKGDSITADKVKRDAYWEDYFGFNSQIKGKISNWNLEIDKQINSFDPDESPNSLRVKSNLSKEISFLNSKWDKSFFGVFRDRVWNGSLGESEVYTGYGSKLEKI
;
A
#
# COMPACT_ATOMS: atom_id res chain seq x y z
N VAL A 1 -12.60 43.52 -16.47
CA VAL A 1 -11.90 42.28 -16.09
C VAL A 1 -10.82 42.72 -15.13
N GLU A 2 -11.11 42.62 -13.82
CA GLU A 2 -10.16 42.99 -12.77
C GLU A 2 -9.20 41.79 -12.57
N THR A 3 -7.94 42.05 -12.79
CA THR A 3 -6.84 41.19 -12.37
C THR A 3 -6.71 41.30 -10.87
N SER A 4 -7.09 40.27 -10.14
CA SER A 4 -6.88 40.22 -8.70
C SER A 4 -5.38 40.13 -8.40
N ASP A 5 -4.87 41.15 -7.77
CA ASP A 5 -3.52 41.24 -7.23
C ASP A 5 -3.21 40.03 -6.32
N ILE A 6 -2.06 39.41 -6.56
CA ILE A 6 -1.49 38.39 -5.69
C ILE A 6 -1.22 39.02 -4.34
N LYS A 7 -2.07 38.71 -3.36
CA LYS A 7 -1.78 39.09 -1.98
C LYS A 7 -0.85 38.05 -1.37
N ASN A 8 0.38 38.42 -1.11
CA ASN A 8 1.26 37.70 -0.19
C ASN A 8 0.62 37.77 1.20
N ILE A 9 0.10 36.65 1.65
CA ILE A 9 -0.45 36.55 3.01
C ILE A 9 0.67 36.00 3.87
N GLU A 10 1.30 36.85 4.68
CA GLU A 10 2.09 36.40 5.82
C GLU A 10 1.14 35.88 6.88
N ILE A 11 1.10 34.58 7.03
CA ILE A 11 0.31 33.91 8.07
C ILE A 11 1.27 33.63 9.23
N SER A 12 1.15 34.42 10.30
CA SER A 12 1.78 34.13 11.58
C SER A 12 1.32 32.80 12.14
N LYS A 13 2.20 32.06 12.73
CA LYS A 13 2.28 30.75 13.42
C LYS A 13 1.01 29.98 13.78
N GLU A 14 -0.17 30.51 13.62
CA GLU A 14 -1.43 29.80 13.91
C GLU A 14 -2.39 30.09 12.77
N ILE A 15 -2.78 29.11 12.04
CA ILE A 15 -4.09 28.96 11.39
C ILE A 15 -3.96 27.97 10.22
N PHE A 16 -4.27 26.77 10.47
CA PHE A 16 -5.36 26.04 9.85
C PHE A 16 -5.78 24.93 10.82
N LYS A 17 -6.56 25.33 11.81
CA LYS A 17 -7.45 24.38 12.46
C LYS A 17 -8.50 23.99 11.43
N GLU A 18 -8.37 22.75 10.93
CA GLU A 18 -9.52 21.93 10.70
C GLU A 18 -10.20 21.74 9.36
N LYS A 19 -10.19 20.52 8.88
CA LYS A 19 -11.39 19.67 8.94
C LYS A 19 -10.96 18.23 9.23
N VAL A 20 -11.41 17.70 10.35
CA VAL A 20 -11.18 16.31 10.79
C VAL A 20 -11.59 15.36 9.69
N LEU A 21 -10.60 14.71 9.09
CA LEU A 21 -10.80 13.62 8.14
C LEU A 21 -11.03 12.32 8.93
N ASN A 22 -12.28 12.01 9.19
CA ASN A 22 -12.68 10.76 9.82
C ASN A 22 -12.65 9.63 8.79
N THR A 23 -11.49 8.99 8.63
CA THR A 23 -11.38 7.70 7.96
C THR A 23 -11.09 6.63 9.01
N PRO A 24 -11.82 5.49 9.05
CA PRO A 24 -11.49 4.39 9.95
C PRO A 24 -10.06 3.92 9.68
N GLY A 25 -9.19 3.99 10.70
CA GLY A 25 -7.78 3.64 10.59
C GLY A 25 -6.83 4.74 10.12
N ALA A 26 -7.32 5.91 9.73
CA ALA A 26 -6.46 7.05 9.41
C ALA A 26 -6.13 7.86 10.66
N LEU A 27 -4.95 8.48 10.64
CA LEU A 27 -4.54 9.44 11.66
C LEU A 27 -5.54 10.59 11.68
N LYS A 28 -6.21 10.77 12.80
CA LYS A 28 -7.14 11.88 13.04
C LYS A 28 -6.32 13.13 13.34
N ASN A 29 -6.70 14.26 12.77
CA ASN A 29 -6.14 15.58 13.05
C ASN A 29 -4.70 15.79 12.54
N TRP A 30 -4.57 16.02 11.24
CA TRP A 30 -3.33 16.54 10.68
C TRP A 30 -3.25 18.07 10.81
N ILE A 31 -2.13 18.55 11.32
CA ILE A 31 -1.78 19.97 11.40
C ILE A 31 -0.76 20.26 10.34
N PHE A 32 -1.00 21.28 9.55
CA PHE A 32 -0.08 21.81 8.56
C PHE A 32 0.51 23.12 9.08
N LEU A 33 1.82 23.19 9.20
CA LEU A 33 2.56 24.35 9.64
C LEU A 33 3.49 24.81 8.51
N THR A 34 3.49 26.10 8.22
CA THR A 34 4.41 26.70 7.25
C THR A 34 4.65 28.15 7.61
N ASP A 35 5.85 28.65 7.35
CA ASP A 35 6.21 30.05 7.59
C ASP A 35 5.64 30.96 6.50
N LYS A 36 5.58 30.46 5.26
CA LYS A 36 5.08 31.21 4.11
C LYS A 36 4.34 30.31 3.15
N ILE A 37 3.18 30.76 2.70
CA ILE A 37 2.41 30.12 1.65
C ILE A 37 2.10 31.14 0.54
N GLU A 38 2.35 30.74 -0.69
CA GLU A 38 1.97 31.49 -1.89
C GLU A 38 0.76 30.81 -2.50
N ILE A 39 -0.33 31.56 -2.71
CA ILE A 39 -1.58 31.04 -3.25
C ILE A 39 -1.84 31.72 -4.60
N ASP A 40 -1.93 30.90 -5.64
CA ASP A 40 -2.30 31.30 -7.00
C ASP A 40 -3.50 30.47 -7.45
N GLY A 41 -4.69 31.03 -7.27
CA GLY A 41 -5.94 30.34 -7.57
C GLY A 41 -6.08 29.01 -6.84
N LYS A 42 -5.96 27.92 -7.58
CA LYS A 42 -6.07 26.54 -7.05
C LYS A 42 -4.71 25.91 -6.71
N LYS A 43 -3.66 26.67 -6.82
CA LYS A 43 -2.29 26.21 -6.61
C LYS A 43 -1.69 26.91 -5.40
N TRP A 44 -1.10 26.14 -4.49
CA TRP A 44 -0.41 26.61 -3.32
C TRP A 44 1.05 26.18 -3.38
N LYS A 45 1.94 27.03 -2.92
CA LYS A 45 3.36 26.73 -2.82
C LYS A 45 3.88 27.12 -1.46
N SER A 46 4.81 26.31 -0.94
CA SER A 46 5.57 26.60 0.26
C SER A 46 6.99 26.03 0.11
N GLU A 47 7.99 26.77 0.53
CA GLU A 47 9.38 26.29 0.53
C GLU A 47 9.60 25.21 1.58
N LYS A 48 9.01 25.40 2.76
CA LYS A 48 9.04 24.44 3.86
C LYS A 48 7.67 24.30 4.50
N ALA A 49 7.28 23.06 4.77
CA ALA A 49 6.07 22.76 5.49
C ALA A 49 6.28 21.57 6.44
N ILE A 50 5.54 21.54 7.53
CA ILE A 50 5.54 20.47 8.50
C ILE A 50 4.13 19.91 8.59
N PHE A 51 4.01 18.60 8.42
CA PHE A 51 2.80 17.86 8.72
C PHE A 51 3.00 17.06 10.02
N THR A 52 2.07 17.21 10.94
CA THR A 52 2.06 16.45 12.20
C THR A 52 0.63 16.21 12.64
N ASN A 53 0.43 15.16 13.40
CA ASN A 53 -0.83 14.89 14.12
C ASN A 53 -0.71 15.20 15.61
N ASP A 54 0.44 15.72 16.02
CA ASP A 54 0.77 15.99 17.41
C ASP A 54 0.37 17.41 17.80
N LEU A 55 -0.54 17.51 18.77
CA LEU A 55 -1.04 18.80 19.28
C LEU A 55 -0.08 19.45 20.27
N ILE A 56 0.92 18.71 20.74
CA ILE A 56 1.88 19.16 21.76
C ILE A 56 2.95 20.03 21.09
N GLU A 57 3.49 20.99 21.79
CA GLU A 57 4.50 21.92 21.30
C GLU A 57 5.78 21.18 20.86
N LEU A 58 6.22 20.17 21.61
CA LEU A 58 7.27 19.23 21.21
C LEU A 58 6.67 18.11 20.36
N LYS A 59 6.84 18.20 19.06
CA LYS A 59 6.30 17.21 18.11
C LYS A 59 7.09 15.92 18.16
N GLN A 60 6.48 14.84 18.65
CA GLN A 60 7.10 13.51 18.68
C GLN A 60 7.25 12.92 17.28
N VAL A 61 6.25 13.18 16.41
CA VAL A 61 6.25 12.72 15.02
C VAL A 61 5.88 13.86 14.10
N LYS A 62 6.76 14.19 13.17
CA LYS A 62 6.50 15.19 12.13
C LYS A 62 7.07 14.79 10.79
N ILE A 63 6.42 15.20 9.70
CA ILE A 63 6.93 15.09 8.35
C ILE A 63 7.36 16.48 7.89
N GLU A 64 8.64 16.64 7.70
CA GLU A 64 9.21 17.85 7.09
C GLU A 64 9.16 17.73 5.58
N ILE A 65 8.55 18.71 4.92
CA ILE A 65 8.34 18.74 3.47
C ILE A 65 9.06 19.94 2.90
N ASN A 66 9.88 19.70 1.88
CA ASN A 66 10.61 20.74 1.16
C ASN A 66 10.01 20.96 -0.23
N SER A 67 9.93 22.22 -0.64
CA SER A 67 9.42 22.65 -1.96
C SER A 67 8.03 22.07 -2.25
N LEU A 68 7.09 22.28 -1.33
CA LEU A 68 5.72 21.82 -1.46
C LEU A 68 4.96 22.63 -2.49
N GLU A 69 4.33 21.94 -3.43
CA GLU A 69 3.34 22.47 -4.34
C GLU A 69 2.05 21.66 -4.20
N VAL A 70 0.94 22.30 -3.95
CA VAL A 70 -0.38 21.66 -3.85
C VAL A 70 -1.29 22.22 -4.93
N ILE A 71 -1.90 21.33 -5.69
CA ILE A 71 -2.89 21.67 -6.71
C ILE A 71 -4.24 21.12 -6.28
N SER A 72 -5.19 22.03 -6.03
CA SER A 72 -6.56 21.67 -5.68
C SER A 72 -7.40 21.49 -6.93
N ARG A 73 -8.01 20.32 -7.09
CA ARG A 73 -9.06 20.01 -8.07
C ARG A 73 -10.36 19.68 -7.34
N LYS A 74 -11.47 19.62 -8.04
CA LYS A 74 -12.81 19.44 -7.43
C LYS A 74 -12.87 18.28 -6.42
N ASP A 75 -12.21 17.15 -6.76
CA ASP A 75 -12.29 15.92 -5.96
C ASP A 75 -10.90 15.38 -5.58
N GLN A 76 -9.84 16.18 -5.79
CA GLN A 76 -8.47 15.75 -5.55
C GLN A 76 -7.58 16.90 -5.09
N LEU A 77 -6.69 16.60 -4.15
CA LEU A 77 -5.55 17.44 -3.79
C LEU A 77 -4.27 16.72 -4.23
N ARG A 78 -3.55 17.32 -5.14
CA ARG A 78 -2.28 16.77 -5.64
C ARG A 78 -1.14 17.52 -4.98
N PHE A 79 -0.32 16.79 -4.24
CA PHE A 79 0.86 17.27 -3.57
C PHE A 79 2.09 16.88 -4.38
N LYS A 80 2.96 17.84 -4.65
CA LYS A 80 4.26 17.61 -5.25
C LYS A 80 5.32 18.25 -4.35
N SER A 81 6.35 17.49 -4.03
CA SER A 81 7.44 17.95 -3.17
C SER A 81 8.75 17.34 -3.59
N SER A 82 9.85 17.88 -3.07
CA SER A 82 11.17 17.27 -3.17
C SER A 82 11.34 16.15 -2.13
N LEU A 83 12.53 15.96 -1.61
CA LEU A 83 12.82 15.00 -0.55
C LEU A 83 12.17 15.45 0.77
N ASN A 84 11.42 14.55 1.37
CA ASN A 84 10.76 14.76 2.67
C ASN A 84 11.35 13.86 3.73
N TYR A 85 11.22 14.26 4.98
CA TYR A 85 11.76 13.52 6.11
C TYR A 85 10.68 13.26 7.15
N LEU A 86 10.62 12.02 7.63
CA LEU A 86 9.94 11.69 8.88
C LEU A 86 10.90 11.93 10.02
N ILE A 87 10.53 12.80 10.94
CA ILE A 87 11.34 13.15 12.09
C ILE A 87 10.64 12.63 13.34
N LEU A 88 11.37 11.85 14.13
CA LEU A 88 10.92 11.26 15.38
C LEU A 88 11.68 11.89 16.54
N ASP A 89 10.97 12.45 17.52
CA ASP A 89 11.51 13.11 18.72
C ASP A 89 12.60 14.15 18.44
N ASP A 90 12.56 14.80 17.28
CA ASP A 90 13.59 15.72 16.80
C ASP A 90 15.02 15.15 16.76
N LYS A 91 15.17 13.84 16.88
CA LYS A 91 16.46 13.13 16.94
C LYS A 91 16.73 12.25 15.73
N ILE A 92 15.72 11.57 15.24
CA ILE A 92 15.86 10.63 14.13
C ILE A 92 15.18 11.21 12.90
N SER A 93 15.94 11.38 11.84
CA SER A 93 15.43 11.86 10.55
C SER A 93 15.57 10.77 9.49
N VAL A 94 14.45 10.30 8.96
CA VAL A 94 14.40 9.25 7.95
C VAL A 94 13.76 9.78 6.67
N PRO A 95 14.37 9.60 5.49
CA PRO A 95 13.71 9.89 4.23
C PRO A 95 12.38 9.14 4.15
N PHE A 96 11.29 9.87 4.00
CA PHE A 96 9.95 9.29 4.12
C PHE A 96 9.21 9.18 2.79
N TRP A 97 9.26 10.25 2.00
CA TRP A 97 8.43 10.33 0.81
C TRP A 97 9.09 11.23 -0.23
N PHE A 98 9.05 10.79 -1.47
CA PHE A 98 9.58 11.50 -2.61
C PHE A 98 8.46 11.77 -3.62
N GLY A 99 8.54 12.94 -4.24
CA GLY A 99 7.76 13.26 -5.43
C GLY A 99 6.29 13.56 -5.14
N GLU A 100 5.40 12.91 -5.85
CA GLU A 100 4.01 13.31 -5.96
C GLU A 100 3.05 12.41 -5.18
N ARG A 101 2.04 13.02 -4.55
CA ARG A 101 0.94 12.35 -3.84
C ARG A 101 -0.39 12.97 -4.22
N THR A 102 -1.42 12.15 -4.28
CA THR A 102 -2.79 12.59 -4.51
C THR A 102 -3.68 12.15 -3.35
N LEU A 103 -4.42 13.09 -2.80
CA LEU A 103 -5.55 12.84 -1.91
C LEU A 103 -6.82 12.87 -2.74
N THR A 104 -7.59 11.81 -2.71
CA THR A 104 -8.87 11.75 -3.40
C THR A 104 -10.00 11.94 -2.41
N LYS A 105 -10.97 12.78 -2.74
CA LYS A 105 -12.16 13.00 -1.94
C LYS A 105 -13.11 11.81 -2.09
N SER A 106 -13.40 11.15 -0.98
CA SER A 106 -14.42 10.10 -0.90
C SER A 106 -15.52 10.56 0.04
N GLY A 107 -16.68 10.92 -0.52
CA GLY A 107 -17.74 11.57 0.23
C GLY A 107 -17.33 12.96 0.71
N GLU A 108 -17.43 13.23 2.02
CA GLU A 108 -17.00 14.50 2.63
C GLU A 108 -15.52 14.51 3.06
N SER A 109 -14.81 13.38 2.96
CA SER A 109 -13.44 13.23 3.42
C SER A 109 -12.45 13.02 2.29
N PHE A 110 -11.20 13.45 2.50
CA PHE A 110 -10.07 13.11 1.64
C PHE A 110 -9.35 11.90 2.22
N SER A 111 -9.05 10.90 1.38
CA SER A 111 -8.23 9.76 1.75
C SER A 111 -6.82 9.89 1.18
N PHE A 112 -5.83 9.58 2.00
CA PHE A 112 -4.43 9.56 1.58
C PHE A 112 -4.15 8.20 0.94
N GLU A 113 -4.02 8.14 -0.37
CA GLU A 113 -3.54 6.95 -1.04
C GLU A 113 -2.03 6.79 -0.81
N ASN A 114 -1.64 6.11 0.24
CA ASN A 114 -0.27 5.71 0.41
C ASN A 114 0.03 4.57 -0.56
N ARG A 115 0.70 4.87 -1.66
CA ARG A 115 1.11 3.88 -2.67
C ARG A 115 2.36 3.10 -2.28
N TRP A 116 3.10 3.55 -1.29
CA TRP A 116 4.26 2.86 -0.78
C TRP A 116 3.86 1.94 0.36
N ASN A 117 4.29 0.70 0.26
CA ASN A 117 4.11 -0.32 1.27
C ASN A 117 5.49 -0.74 1.78
N MET A 118 5.73 -0.57 3.07
CA MET A 118 6.90 -1.10 3.75
C MET A 118 6.43 -2.19 4.69
N GLY A 119 7.07 -3.34 4.64
CA GLY A 119 6.69 -4.47 5.46
C GLY A 119 7.87 -5.34 5.87
N TYR A 120 7.56 -6.31 6.71
CA TYR A 120 8.51 -7.33 7.18
C TYR A 120 7.89 -8.71 6.97
N ASP A 121 8.58 -9.58 6.25
CA ASP A 121 8.19 -10.97 6.01
C ASP A 121 9.44 -11.85 6.03
N ASN A 122 9.67 -12.51 7.16
CA ASN A 122 10.84 -13.36 7.37
C ASN A 122 10.74 -14.72 6.66
N VAL A 123 9.53 -15.11 6.25
CA VAL A 123 9.28 -16.46 5.68
C VAL A 123 9.56 -16.48 4.18
N ASP A 124 9.09 -15.47 3.45
CA ASP A 124 9.16 -15.47 1.99
C ASP A 124 10.08 -14.39 1.42
N LYS A 125 10.43 -13.37 2.22
CA LYS A 125 11.20 -12.20 1.75
C LYS A 125 12.48 -11.96 2.54
N ASP A 126 12.82 -12.89 3.46
CA ASP A 126 13.98 -12.82 4.36
C ASP A 126 14.01 -11.54 5.23
N GLY A 127 12.89 -10.83 5.38
CA GLY A 127 12.76 -9.68 6.25
C GLY A 127 12.12 -8.45 5.61
N TYR A 128 12.78 -7.29 5.71
CA TYR A 128 12.24 -6.02 5.25
C TYR A 128 12.15 -5.90 3.73
N PHE A 129 11.02 -5.37 3.28
CA PHE A 129 10.78 -5.05 1.87
C PHE A 129 10.07 -3.71 1.72
N ILE A 130 10.17 -3.12 0.53
CA ILE A 130 9.42 -1.95 0.11
C ILE A 130 8.71 -2.26 -1.21
N GLY A 131 7.43 -1.96 -1.26
CA GLY A 131 6.60 -2.09 -2.46
C GLY A 131 5.99 -0.76 -2.87
N ARG A 132 5.55 -0.68 -4.11
CA ARG A 132 4.81 0.48 -4.62
C ARG A 132 3.61 0.02 -5.44
N LYS A 133 2.41 0.32 -4.95
CA LYS A 133 1.18 0.11 -5.72
C LYS A 133 1.19 1.00 -6.96
N LEU A 134 1.03 0.40 -8.11
CA LEU A 134 0.85 1.11 -9.39
C LEU A 134 -0.60 1.58 -9.52
N ASN A 135 -0.88 2.37 -10.54
CA ASN A 135 -2.27 2.66 -10.88
C ASN A 135 -2.95 1.38 -11.36
N SER A 136 -4.18 1.18 -10.94
CA SER A 136 -5.00 0.06 -11.42
C SER A 136 -5.14 0.11 -12.93
N ILE A 137 -5.03 -1.03 -13.56
CA ILE A 137 -5.15 -1.21 -15.01
C ILE A 137 -6.50 -1.88 -15.28
N ASN A 138 -7.34 -1.25 -16.08
CA ASN A 138 -8.55 -1.88 -16.55
C ASN A 138 -8.19 -2.91 -17.63
N LEU A 139 -8.47 -4.18 -17.36
CA LEU A 139 -8.35 -5.28 -18.30
C LEU A 139 -9.73 -5.61 -18.80
N PHE A 140 -10.02 -5.32 -20.06
CA PHE A 140 -11.37 -5.44 -20.61
C PHE A 140 -12.38 -4.58 -19.81
N ASP A 141 -13.65 -4.71 -20.11
CA ASP A 141 -14.67 -3.83 -19.49
C ASP A 141 -14.97 -4.19 -18.02
N ASP A 142 -14.73 -5.43 -17.60
CA ASP A 142 -15.20 -5.97 -16.32
C ASP A 142 -14.08 -6.34 -15.33
N PHE A 143 -12.80 -6.15 -15.70
CA PHE A 143 -11.68 -6.56 -14.85
C PHE A 143 -10.74 -5.42 -14.53
N VAL A 144 -10.26 -5.42 -13.29
CA VAL A 144 -9.24 -4.50 -12.79
C VAL A 144 -8.04 -5.30 -12.32
N LEU A 145 -6.86 -4.89 -12.74
CA LEU A 145 -5.57 -5.44 -12.31
C LEU A 145 -4.85 -4.42 -11.45
N ASP A 146 -4.57 -4.77 -10.22
CA ASP A 146 -3.71 -4.06 -9.30
C ASP A 146 -2.33 -4.70 -9.27
N LEU A 147 -1.29 -3.90 -9.32
CA LEU A 147 0.10 -4.33 -9.35
C LEU A 147 0.92 -3.63 -8.28
N GLU A 148 1.76 -4.38 -7.58
CA GLU A 148 2.69 -3.87 -6.58
C GLU A 148 4.07 -4.55 -6.74
N PRO A 149 4.98 -4.00 -7.58
CA PRO A 149 6.38 -4.41 -7.57
C PRO A 149 7.01 -4.11 -6.21
N GLN A 150 7.91 -5.01 -5.77
CA GLN A 150 8.56 -4.96 -4.46
C GLN A 150 10.07 -5.13 -4.61
N PHE A 151 10.82 -4.43 -3.76
CA PHE A 151 12.24 -4.61 -3.57
C PHE A 151 12.49 -5.20 -2.18
N LEU A 152 13.19 -6.33 -2.13
CA LEU A 152 13.44 -7.11 -0.93
C LEU A 152 14.75 -6.63 -0.28
N ILE A 153 14.63 -5.57 0.52
CA ILE A 153 15.75 -4.81 1.07
C ILE A 153 16.70 -5.70 1.84
N GLN A 154 16.17 -6.47 2.79
CA GLN A 154 17.02 -7.26 3.68
C GLN A 154 17.74 -8.37 2.93
N ARG A 155 17.07 -9.05 2.00
CA ARG A 155 17.68 -10.07 1.14
C ARG A 155 18.81 -9.50 0.28
N SER A 156 18.61 -8.34 -0.32
CA SER A 156 19.62 -7.68 -1.14
C SER A 156 20.86 -7.24 -0.33
N LEU A 157 20.64 -6.77 0.91
CA LEU A 157 21.75 -6.37 1.79
C LEU A 157 22.54 -7.56 2.33
N GLN A 158 21.89 -8.68 2.59
CA GLN A 158 22.51 -9.88 3.11
C GLN A 158 23.21 -10.74 2.03
N GLY A 159 22.79 -10.58 0.76
CA GLY A 159 23.31 -11.36 -0.37
C GLY A 159 22.95 -12.86 -0.31
N HIS A 160 22.06 -13.27 0.56
CA HIS A 160 21.59 -14.65 0.67
C HIS A 160 20.10 -14.72 0.99
N THR A 161 19.49 -15.88 0.75
CA THR A 161 18.08 -16.17 1.04
C THR A 161 17.94 -17.47 1.82
N LYS A 162 16.89 -17.55 2.63
CA LYS A 162 16.45 -18.76 3.35
C LYS A 162 14.99 -19.09 3.05
N SER A 163 14.43 -18.48 2.00
CA SER A 163 12.99 -18.57 1.69
C SER A 163 12.64 -19.76 0.80
N PHE A 164 13.64 -20.47 0.23
CA PHE A 164 13.45 -21.51 -0.78
C PHE A 164 14.01 -22.85 -0.32
N VAL A 165 13.45 -23.94 -0.85
CA VAL A 165 14.02 -25.30 -0.72
C VAL A 165 15.18 -25.49 -1.67
N SER A 166 15.94 -26.58 -1.55
CA SER A 166 16.98 -26.89 -2.54
C SER A 166 16.39 -27.14 -3.92
N LYS A 167 17.14 -26.77 -4.95
CA LYS A 167 16.71 -26.97 -6.33
C LYS A 167 16.45 -28.45 -6.63
N GLY A 168 15.24 -28.74 -7.11
CA GLY A 168 14.78 -30.09 -7.42
C GLY A 168 14.11 -30.82 -6.25
N ASP A 169 14.12 -30.28 -5.06
CA ASP A 169 13.41 -30.83 -3.93
C ASP A 169 11.90 -30.51 -3.99
N SER A 170 11.12 -31.25 -3.21
CA SER A 170 9.69 -30.95 -3.04
C SER A 170 9.50 -29.58 -2.40
N ILE A 171 8.49 -28.82 -2.82
CA ILE A 171 8.10 -27.55 -2.21
C ILE A 171 7.75 -27.67 -0.70
N THR A 172 7.57 -28.91 -0.22
CA THR A 172 7.31 -29.23 1.21
C THR A 172 8.58 -29.57 1.98
N ALA A 173 9.75 -29.58 1.33
CA ALA A 173 11.02 -29.81 1.99
C ALA A 173 11.45 -28.62 2.85
N ASP A 174 12.44 -28.83 3.70
CA ASP A 174 13.01 -27.78 4.51
C ASP A 174 13.70 -26.72 3.65
N LYS A 175 13.49 -25.48 4.00
CA LYS A 175 14.13 -24.35 3.35
C LYS A 175 15.62 -24.31 3.69
N VAL A 176 16.44 -24.00 2.70
CA VAL A 176 17.89 -23.96 2.84
C VAL A 176 18.46 -22.55 2.62
N LYS A 177 19.60 -22.29 3.23
CA LYS A 177 20.33 -21.04 2.97
C LYS A 177 21.11 -21.19 1.67
N ARG A 178 20.92 -20.25 0.72
CA ARG A 178 21.71 -20.12 -0.49
C ARG A 178 22.05 -18.67 -0.80
N ASP A 179 23.00 -18.44 -1.67
CA ASP A 179 23.30 -17.11 -2.18
C ASP A 179 22.09 -16.59 -2.98
N ALA A 180 21.82 -15.31 -2.85
CA ALA A 180 20.77 -14.63 -3.58
C ALA A 180 21.35 -13.91 -4.79
N TYR A 181 20.69 -14.06 -5.92
CA TYR A 181 21.04 -13.39 -7.17
C TYR A 181 20.13 -12.16 -7.37
N TRP A 182 20.38 -11.37 -8.40
CA TRP A 182 19.63 -10.14 -8.63
C TRP A 182 18.11 -10.39 -8.84
N GLU A 183 17.74 -11.53 -9.42
CA GLU A 183 16.34 -11.96 -9.61
C GLU A 183 15.61 -12.16 -8.27
N ASP A 184 16.36 -12.53 -7.24
CA ASP A 184 15.81 -12.75 -5.90
C ASP A 184 15.58 -11.45 -5.12
N TYR A 185 16.13 -10.33 -5.56
CA TYR A 185 15.95 -9.04 -4.86
C TYR A 185 14.62 -8.38 -5.14
N PHE A 186 13.87 -8.90 -6.10
CA PHE A 186 12.59 -8.35 -6.50
C PHE A 186 11.45 -9.32 -6.25
N GLY A 187 10.34 -8.76 -5.83
CA GLY A 187 9.07 -9.44 -5.65
C GLY A 187 7.95 -8.69 -6.35
N PHE A 188 6.78 -9.29 -6.34
CA PHE A 188 5.64 -8.74 -7.04
C PHE A 188 4.34 -9.25 -6.43
N ASN A 189 3.43 -8.35 -6.08
CA ASN A 189 2.06 -8.68 -5.76
C ASN A 189 1.15 -8.22 -6.89
N SER A 190 0.16 -9.05 -7.23
CA SER A 190 -0.91 -8.66 -8.15
C SER A 190 -2.25 -9.16 -7.65
N GLN A 191 -3.28 -8.37 -7.93
CA GLN A 191 -4.66 -8.74 -7.65
C GLN A 191 -5.49 -8.45 -8.90
N ILE A 192 -6.25 -9.46 -9.33
CA ILE A 192 -7.23 -9.32 -10.40
C ILE A 192 -8.62 -9.41 -9.77
N LYS A 193 -9.44 -8.40 -9.99
CA LYS A 193 -10.85 -8.38 -9.59
C LYS A 193 -11.71 -8.12 -10.79
N GLY A 194 -12.83 -8.82 -10.87
CA GLY A 194 -13.78 -8.58 -11.96
C GLY A 194 -15.01 -9.46 -11.88
N LYS A 195 -15.80 -9.41 -12.94
CA LYS A 195 -17.03 -10.20 -13.04
C LYS A 195 -17.01 -11.10 -14.26
N ILE A 196 -17.40 -12.34 -14.04
CA ILE A 196 -17.69 -13.30 -15.13
C ILE A 196 -19.18 -13.60 -15.07
N SER A 197 -19.96 -13.00 -15.98
CA SER A 197 -21.41 -13.03 -15.89
C SER A 197 -21.89 -12.49 -14.52
N ASN A 198 -22.51 -13.33 -13.68
CA ASN A 198 -23.01 -12.95 -12.35
C ASN A 198 -22.10 -13.40 -11.21
N TRP A 199 -20.88 -13.81 -11.49
CA TRP A 199 -19.89 -14.24 -10.51
C TRP A 199 -18.81 -13.18 -10.33
N ASN A 200 -18.43 -12.89 -9.09
CA ASN A 200 -17.29 -12.07 -8.76
C ASN A 200 -16.05 -12.97 -8.71
N LEU A 201 -15.04 -12.63 -9.50
CA LEU A 201 -13.74 -13.28 -9.50
C LEU A 201 -12.72 -12.39 -8.79
N GLU A 202 -11.95 -12.99 -7.89
CA GLU A 202 -10.78 -12.39 -7.26
C GLU A 202 -9.62 -13.37 -7.32
N ILE A 203 -8.48 -12.92 -7.83
CA ILE A 203 -7.23 -13.70 -7.87
C ILE A 203 -6.13 -12.85 -7.29
N ASP A 204 -5.54 -13.31 -6.19
CA ASP A 204 -4.35 -12.75 -5.58
C ASP A 204 -3.14 -13.60 -5.95
N LYS A 205 -2.08 -12.97 -6.43
CA LYS A 205 -0.83 -13.62 -6.79
C LYS A 205 0.35 -12.86 -6.19
N GLN A 206 1.23 -13.60 -5.56
CA GLN A 206 2.49 -13.10 -5.02
C GLN A 206 3.65 -13.89 -5.61
N ILE A 207 4.71 -13.18 -6.00
CA ILE A 207 5.97 -13.73 -6.46
C ILE A 207 7.08 -13.11 -5.61
N ASN A 208 7.97 -13.93 -5.05
CA ASN A 208 9.04 -13.50 -4.14
C ASN A 208 10.44 -13.67 -4.72
N SER A 209 10.55 -14.10 -5.97
CA SER A 209 11.75 -14.14 -6.81
C SER A 209 11.33 -14.23 -8.27
N PHE A 210 12.10 -13.61 -9.15
CA PHE A 210 11.97 -13.77 -10.61
C PHE A 210 12.90 -14.84 -11.19
N ASP A 211 13.62 -15.58 -10.33
CA ASP A 211 14.37 -16.75 -10.77
C ASP A 211 13.38 -17.82 -11.28
N PRO A 212 13.45 -18.22 -12.56
CA PRO A 212 12.55 -19.22 -13.13
C PRO A 212 12.66 -20.58 -12.43
N ASP A 213 13.84 -20.93 -11.94
CA ASP A 213 14.11 -22.18 -11.24
C ASP A 213 13.40 -22.23 -9.87
N GLU A 214 13.14 -21.08 -9.28
CA GLU A 214 12.41 -20.94 -8.01
C GLU A 214 10.89 -20.71 -8.21
N SER A 215 10.39 -20.76 -9.43
CA SER A 215 9.00 -20.44 -9.74
C SER A 215 7.97 -21.17 -8.83
N PRO A 216 8.07 -22.48 -8.56
CA PRO A 216 7.14 -23.15 -7.65
C PRO A 216 7.26 -22.68 -6.20
N ASN A 217 8.48 -22.33 -5.76
CA ASN A 217 8.78 -21.93 -4.39
C ASN A 217 8.49 -20.44 -4.14
N SER A 218 8.61 -19.62 -5.16
CA SER A 218 8.40 -18.17 -5.06
C SER A 218 6.96 -17.74 -5.26
N LEU A 219 6.12 -18.61 -5.84
CA LEU A 219 4.74 -18.31 -6.22
C LEU A 219 3.75 -18.65 -5.09
N ARG A 220 2.86 -17.71 -4.80
CA ARG A 220 1.63 -17.92 -4.02
C ARG A 220 0.44 -17.45 -4.82
N VAL A 221 -0.64 -18.24 -4.82
CA VAL A 221 -1.88 -17.88 -5.52
C VAL A 221 -3.06 -18.20 -4.64
N LYS A 222 -4.00 -17.27 -4.60
CA LYS A 222 -5.31 -17.45 -4.01
C LYS A 222 -6.37 -16.99 -5.00
N SER A 223 -7.38 -17.81 -5.23
CA SER A 223 -8.48 -17.47 -6.12
C SER A 223 -9.81 -17.67 -5.42
N ASN A 224 -10.74 -16.80 -5.67
CA ASN A 224 -12.11 -16.89 -5.18
C ASN A 224 -13.09 -16.49 -6.29
N LEU A 225 -14.11 -17.31 -6.48
CA LEU A 225 -15.20 -17.06 -7.41
C LEU A 225 -16.51 -17.12 -6.61
N SER A 226 -17.16 -15.98 -6.38
CA SER A 226 -18.31 -15.89 -5.49
C SER A 226 -19.55 -15.30 -6.17
N LYS A 227 -20.73 -15.68 -5.66
CA LYS A 227 -22.02 -15.16 -6.11
C LYS A 227 -23.03 -15.18 -5.00
N GLU A 228 -23.74 -14.06 -4.85
CA GLU A 228 -24.95 -14.03 -4.00
C GLU A 228 -26.09 -14.79 -4.68
N ILE A 229 -26.73 -15.69 -3.93
CA ILE A 229 -27.92 -16.42 -4.32
C ILE A 229 -29.03 -16.23 -3.28
N SER A 230 -30.28 -16.16 -3.73
CA SER A 230 -31.44 -16.14 -2.84
C SER A 230 -32.00 -17.55 -2.77
N PHE A 231 -32.03 -18.13 -1.58
CA PHE A 231 -32.58 -19.47 -1.33
C PHE A 231 -33.33 -19.49 0.01
N LEU A 232 -34.50 -20.07 0.05
CA LEU A 232 -35.38 -20.18 1.25
C LEU A 232 -35.58 -18.84 1.96
N ASN A 233 -35.93 -17.79 1.22
CA ASN A 233 -36.14 -16.41 1.74
C ASN A 233 -34.94 -15.82 2.48
N SER A 234 -33.75 -16.34 2.28
CA SER A 234 -32.51 -15.83 2.82
C SER A 234 -31.49 -15.63 1.70
N LYS A 235 -30.57 -14.68 1.91
CA LYS A 235 -29.44 -14.45 1.03
C LYS A 235 -28.28 -15.34 1.47
N TRP A 236 -27.62 -15.93 0.50
CA TRP A 236 -26.47 -16.80 0.70
C TRP A 236 -25.34 -16.38 -0.23
N ASP A 237 -24.12 -16.42 0.28
CA ASP A 237 -22.90 -16.34 -0.55
C ASP A 237 -22.45 -17.75 -0.90
N LYS A 238 -22.40 -18.05 -2.20
CA LYS A 238 -21.81 -19.28 -2.73
C LYS A 238 -20.47 -18.95 -3.35
N SER A 239 -19.41 -19.58 -2.87
CA SER A 239 -18.08 -19.38 -3.39
C SER A 239 -17.35 -20.68 -3.69
N PHE A 240 -16.44 -20.59 -4.67
CA PHE A 240 -15.44 -21.60 -5.01
C PHE A 240 -14.08 -20.96 -4.82
N PHE A 241 -13.18 -21.67 -4.17
CA PHE A 241 -11.84 -21.17 -3.92
C PHE A 241 -10.77 -22.17 -4.34
N GLY A 242 -9.61 -21.64 -4.69
CA GLY A 242 -8.40 -22.40 -4.95
C GLY A 242 -7.20 -21.66 -4.37
N VAL A 243 -6.27 -22.41 -3.78
CA VAL A 243 -5.05 -21.85 -3.19
C VAL A 243 -3.84 -22.69 -3.59
N PHE A 244 -2.72 -21.99 -3.79
CA PHE A 244 -1.40 -22.59 -3.95
C PHE A 244 -0.43 -21.86 -3.03
N ARG A 245 0.15 -22.57 -2.06
CA ARG A 245 1.05 -22.05 -1.04
C ARG A 245 0.43 -20.88 -0.25
N ASP A 246 -0.79 -21.04 0.25
CA ASP A 246 -1.41 -20.03 1.12
C ASP A 246 -0.96 -20.18 2.58
N ARG A 247 -0.79 -19.06 3.27
CA ARG A 247 -0.49 -19.02 4.71
C ARG A 247 -1.78 -18.79 5.48
N VAL A 248 -2.07 -19.70 6.39
CA VAL A 248 -3.28 -19.67 7.20
C VAL A 248 -2.91 -19.58 8.68
N TRP A 249 -3.50 -18.62 9.37
CA TRP A 249 -3.35 -18.49 10.81
C TRP A 249 -4.30 -19.45 11.54
N ASN A 250 -3.74 -20.38 12.29
CA ASN A 250 -4.47 -21.41 13.06
C ASN A 250 -4.56 -21.09 14.56
N GLY A 251 -4.78 -19.85 14.92
CA GLY A 251 -4.91 -19.44 16.31
C GLY A 251 -3.67 -19.76 17.15
N SER A 252 -3.83 -20.56 18.22
CA SER A 252 -2.73 -20.93 19.13
C SER A 252 -1.64 -21.79 18.48
N LEU A 253 -1.90 -22.41 17.34
CA LEU A 253 -0.92 -23.22 16.60
C LEU A 253 -0.03 -22.36 15.69
N GLY A 254 -0.31 -21.05 15.59
CA GLY A 254 0.45 -20.13 14.77
C GLY A 254 0.10 -20.22 13.28
N GLU A 255 1.04 -19.80 12.44
CA GLU A 255 0.91 -19.81 11.00
C GLU A 255 1.28 -21.18 10.42
N SER A 256 0.46 -21.69 9.52
CA SER A 256 0.71 -22.90 8.76
C SER A 256 0.59 -22.65 7.26
N GLU A 257 1.32 -23.42 6.45
CA GLU A 257 1.30 -23.33 5.00
C GLU A 257 0.41 -24.40 4.39
N VAL A 258 -0.55 -23.97 3.57
CA VAL A 258 -1.40 -24.85 2.74
C VAL A 258 -0.79 -24.87 1.35
N TYR A 259 -0.14 -25.96 0.98
CA TYR A 259 0.55 -26.08 -0.30
C TYR A 259 -0.39 -26.10 -1.50
N THR A 260 -1.51 -26.80 -1.39
CA THR A 260 -2.56 -26.83 -2.42
C THR A 260 -3.90 -27.12 -1.76
N GLY A 261 -4.91 -26.35 -2.15
CA GLY A 261 -6.27 -26.55 -1.66
C GLY A 261 -7.30 -26.00 -2.63
N TYR A 262 -8.46 -26.64 -2.69
CA TYR A 262 -9.61 -26.12 -3.41
C TYR A 262 -10.90 -26.57 -2.73
N GLY A 263 -11.94 -25.82 -2.93
CA GLY A 263 -13.22 -26.18 -2.32
C GLY A 263 -14.35 -25.24 -2.69
N SER A 264 -15.48 -25.46 -2.05
CA SER A 264 -16.65 -24.60 -2.14
C SER A 264 -17.16 -24.27 -0.75
N LYS A 265 -17.72 -23.07 -0.62
CA LYS A 265 -18.33 -22.56 0.61
C LYS A 265 -19.73 -22.04 0.30
N LEU A 266 -20.67 -22.28 1.21
CA LEU A 266 -22.00 -21.70 1.21
C LEU A 266 -22.23 -21.06 2.59
N GLU A 267 -22.42 -19.75 2.61
CA GLU A 267 -22.54 -18.98 3.84
C GLU A 267 -23.82 -18.15 3.79
N LYS A 268 -24.58 -18.14 4.88
CA LYS A 268 -25.75 -17.29 5.01
C LYS A 268 -25.32 -15.87 5.36
N ILE A 269 -25.81 -14.89 4.58
CA ILE A 269 -25.57 -13.47 4.76
C ILE A 269 -26.63 -12.86 5.70
#